data_98b291081bf2149f4df1491f9c1b329c
#
_entry.id   98b291081bf2149f4df1491f9c1b329c
#
_cell.length_a   1.000
_cell.length_b   1.000
_cell.length_c   1.000
_cell.angle_alpha   90.00
_cell.angle_beta   90.00
_cell.angle_gamma   90.00
#
_symmetry.space_group_name_H-M   'P 1'
#
loop_
_entity.id
_entity.type
_entity.pdbx_description
1 polymer ?
#
loop_
_entity_poly.entity_id
_entity_poly.type
_entity_poly.pdbx_seq_one_letter_code
_entity_poly.pdbx_strand_id
1 'polypeptide(L)'
;MIHELKTHPEPFDAVQAGTKRFEFRRDDRPFQVGDVLILREWSPGEHSWGHDLPYTGRFVRARVTYLIRGPSEFGIPAGYVCMSIEP
;
A
#
# COMPACT_ATOMS: atom_id res chain seq x y z
N MET A 1 3.07 10.50 -9.56
CA MET A 1 3.92 9.32 -9.77
C MET A 1 3.12 8.07 -9.42
N ILE A 2 3.44 6.95 -10.03
CA ILE A 2 2.77 5.68 -9.74
C ILE A 2 3.76 4.78 -8.99
N HIS A 3 3.29 4.20 -7.88
CA HIS A 3 4.09 3.27 -7.08
C HIS A 3 3.39 1.92 -7.04
N GLU A 4 4.10 0.86 -7.43
CA GLU A 4 3.60 -0.50 -7.25
C GLU A 4 4.11 -1.04 -5.92
N LEU A 5 3.19 -1.49 -5.09
CA LEU A 5 3.49 -1.87 -3.71
C LEU A 5 2.96 -3.26 -3.42
N LYS A 6 3.80 -4.03 -2.72
CA LYS A 6 3.43 -5.36 -2.23
C LYS A 6 2.46 -5.22 -1.06
N THR A 7 1.35 -5.96 -1.09
CA THR A 7 0.30 -5.87 -0.07
C THR A 7 -0.14 -7.27 0.33
N HIS A 8 -0.07 -7.58 1.61
CA HIS A 8 -0.51 -8.87 2.12
C HIS A 8 -2.02 -9.05 1.93
N PRO A 9 -2.52 -10.31 1.88
CA PRO A 9 -3.95 -10.56 1.58
C PRO A 9 -4.93 -9.87 2.52
N GLU A 10 -4.67 -9.87 3.82
CA GLU A 10 -5.59 -9.27 4.77
C GLU A 10 -5.77 -7.77 4.55
N PRO A 11 -4.71 -6.94 4.56
CA PRO A 11 -4.87 -5.53 4.24
C PRO A 11 -5.34 -5.29 2.80
N PHE A 12 -4.98 -6.16 1.86
CA PHE A 12 -5.47 -6.06 0.48
C PHE A 12 -6.99 -6.15 0.43
N ASP A 13 -7.55 -7.15 1.09
CA ASP A 13 -9.00 -7.35 1.13
C ASP A 13 -9.70 -6.15 1.80
N ALA A 14 -9.11 -5.60 2.84
CA ALA A 14 -9.68 -4.45 3.55
C ALA A 14 -9.69 -3.20 2.66
N VAL A 15 -8.65 -2.96 1.89
CA VAL A 15 -8.63 -1.85 0.93
C VAL A 15 -9.64 -2.07 -0.17
N GLN A 16 -9.70 -3.29 -0.71
CA GLN A 16 -10.63 -3.61 -1.78
C GLN A 16 -12.08 -3.45 -1.34
N ALA A 17 -12.38 -3.81 -0.10
CA ALA A 17 -13.72 -3.67 0.47
C ALA A 17 -14.05 -2.22 0.87
N GLY A 18 -13.07 -1.32 0.87
CA GLY A 18 -13.27 0.06 1.27
C GLY A 18 -13.24 0.31 2.76
N THR A 19 -12.93 -0.71 3.56
CA THR A 19 -12.87 -0.56 5.02
C THR A 19 -11.53 -0.01 5.50
N LYS A 20 -10.46 -0.21 4.72
CA LYS A 20 -9.15 0.36 5.01
C LYS A 20 -8.86 1.46 3.99
N ARG A 21 -8.75 2.69 4.47
CA ARG A 21 -8.54 3.87 3.60
C ARG A 21 -7.23 4.56 3.92
N PHE A 22 -6.23 3.81 4.31
CA PHE A 22 -4.91 4.32 4.61
C PHE A 22 -3.85 3.30 4.24
N GLU A 23 -2.61 3.76 4.03
CA GLU A 23 -1.43 2.93 3.93
C GLU A 23 -0.42 3.41 4.94
N PHE A 24 0.09 2.50 5.75
CA PHE A 24 1.15 2.75 6.72
C PHE A 24 2.32 1.87 6.36
N ARG A 25 3.43 2.48 5.94
CA ARG A 25 4.58 1.71 5.49
C ARG A 25 5.87 2.48 5.60
N ARG A 26 6.98 1.83 5.25
CA ARG A 26 8.28 2.48 5.21
C ARG A 26 8.25 3.62 4.20
N ASP A 27 8.89 4.73 4.55
CA ASP A 27 9.02 5.90 3.69
C ASP A 27 10.27 5.72 2.82
N ASP A 28 10.26 4.68 1.98
CA ASP A 28 11.38 4.30 1.15
C ASP A 28 11.20 4.72 -0.32
N ARG A 29 10.22 5.55 -0.59
CA ARG A 29 9.95 6.11 -1.92
C ARG A 29 9.50 7.55 -1.76
N PRO A 30 9.60 8.36 -2.83
CA PRO A 30 9.19 9.77 -2.74
C PRO A 30 7.66 9.92 -2.83
N PHE A 31 6.94 9.32 -1.89
CA PHE A 31 5.48 9.43 -1.85
C PHE A 31 5.03 10.88 -1.73
N GLN A 32 4.02 11.26 -2.51
CA GLN A 32 3.44 12.60 -2.47
C GLN A 32 1.93 12.53 -2.64
N VAL A 33 1.24 13.53 -2.12
CA VAL A 33 -0.19 13.69 -2.36
C VAL A 33 -0.44 13.77 -3.87
N GLY A 34 -1.45 13.03 -4.34
CA GLY A 34 -1.76 12.93 -5.77
C GLY A 34 -1.15 11.71 -6.44
N ASP A 35 -0.18 11.06 -5.79
CA ASP A 35 0.40 9.84 -6.34
C ASP A 35 -0.64 8.72 -6.38
N VAL A 36 -0.44 7.80 -7.32
CA VAL A 36 -1.26 6.61 -7.47
C VAL A 36 -0.50 5.41 -6.91
N LEU A 37 -1.17 4.65 -6.06
CA LEU A 37 -0.63 3.40 -5.53
C LEU A 37 -1.31 2.23 -6.24
N ILE A 38 -0.51 1.32 -6.76
CA ILE A 38 -1.00 0.03 -7.26
C ILE A 38 -0.65 -0.99 -6.19
N LEU A 39 -1.65 -1.37 -5.40
CA LEU A 39 -1.47 -2.32 -4.31
C LEU A 39 -1.65 -3.72 -4.87
N ARG A 40 -0.55 -4.45 -4.99
CA ARG A 40 -0.54 -5.79 -5.59
C ARG A 40 -0.60 -6.84 -4.50
N GLU A 41 -1.60 -7.69 -4.55
CA GLU A 41 -1.73 -8.77 -3.58
C GLU A 41 -0.55 -9.74 -3.72
N TRP A 42 0.10 -10.00 -2.60
CA TRP A 42 1.27 -10.85 -2.52
C TRP A 42 1.01 -11.92 -1.47
N SER A 43 0.96 -13.18 -1.90
CA SER A 43 0.60 -14.31 -1.04
C SER A 43 1.59 -15.45 -1.27
N PRO A 44 2.75 -15.42 -0.60
CA PRO A 44 3.76 -16.46 -0.79
C PRO A 44 3.32 -17.78 -0.19
N GLY A 45 3.73 -18.87 -0.82
CA GLY A 45 3.55 -20.22 -0.31
C GLY A 45 2.29 -20.94 -0.74
N GLU A 46 1.20 -20.23 -0.96
CA GLU A 46 -0.08 -20.85 -1.32
C GLU A 46 -0.40 -20.80 -2.81
N HIS A 47 0.14 -19.83 -3.50
CA HIS A 47 -0.19 -19.57 -4.90
C HIS A 47 1.08 -19.44 -5.74
N SER A 48 2.00 -20.35 -5.53
CA SER A 48 3.28 -20.30 -6.23
C SER A 48 3.22 -21.04 -7.57
N TRP A 49 2.27 -20.65 -8.41
CA TRP A 49 2.11 -21.22 -9.74
C TRP A 49 1.70 -20.10 -10.70
N GLY A 50 2.58 -19.81 -11.59
CA GLY A 50 2.42 -18.71 -12.54
C GLY A 50 3.71 -17.92 -12.63
N HIS A 51 3.74 -16.93 -13.52
CA HIS A 51 4.94 -16.20 -13.84
C HIS A 51 5.27 -15.08 -12.86
N ASP A 52 4.30 -14.62 -12.10
CA ASP A 52 4.44 -13.44 -11.25
C ASP A 52 4.42 -13.81 -9.77
N LEU A 53 5.01 -14.94 -9.50
CA LEU A 53 5.06 -15.50 -8.16
C LEU A 53 5.87 -14.65 -7.21
N PRO A 54 5.42 -14.48 -5.99
CA PRO A 54 4.17 -14.97 -5.37
C PRO A 54 2.99 -13.99 -5.47
N TYR A 55 2.95 -13.11 -6.44
CA TYR A 55 1.83 -12.23 -6.69
C TYR A 55 0.66 -13.02 -7.27
N THR A 56 -0.56 -12.70 -6.81
CA THR A 56 -1.77 -13.42 -7.22
C THR A 56 -2.34 -12.93 -8.54
N GLY A 57 -1.92 -11.76 -8.99
CA GLY A 57 -2.50 -11.08 -10.14
C GLY A 57 -3.57 -10.08 -9.78
N ARG A 58 -4.05 -10.09 -8.53
CA ARG A 58 -5.04 -9.10 -8.07
C ARG A 58 -4.33 -7.82 -7.65
N PHE A 59 -4.96 -6.70 -7.93
CA PHE A 59 -4.44 -5.40 -7.50
C PHE A 59 -5.59 -4.42 -7.25
N VAL A 60 -5.31 -3.40 -6.44
CA VAL A 60 -6.22 -2.28 -6.20
C VAL A 60 -5.46 -1.01 -6.51
N ARG A 61 -6.12 -0.12 -7.24
CA ARG A 61 -5.58 1.21 -7.54
C ARG A 61 -6.16 2.21 -6.55
N ALA A 62 -5.31 3.02 -5.94
CA ALA A 62 -5.74 4.05 -5.00
C ALA A 62 -4.89 5.30 -5.17
N ARG A 63 -5.46 6.46 -4.82
CA ARG A 63 -4.75 7.73 -4.91
C ARG A 63 -4.47 8.26 -3.52
N VAL A 64 -3.26 8.78 -3.31
CA VAL A 64 -2.87 9.40 -2.05
C VAL A 64 -3.54 10.78 -1.94
N THR A 65 -4.31 10.98 -0.87
CA THR A 65 -5.01 12.24 -0.65
C THR A 65 -4.36 13.10 0.42
N TYR A 66 -3.63 12.50 1.35
CA TYR A 66 -2.90 13.19 2.41
C TYR A 66 -1.83 12.26 2.93
N LEU A 67 -0.78 12.80 3.53
CA LEU A 67 0.22 11.95 4.16
C LEU A 67 0.91 12.66 5.33
N ILE A 68 1.40 11.85 6.27
CA ILE A 68 2.20 12.31 7.40
C ILE A 68 3.45 11.44 7.44
N ARG A 69 4.62 12.08 7.39
CA ARG A 69 5.90 11.37 7.54
C ARG A 69 6.38 11.44 8.97
N GLY A 70 7.05 10.37 9.39
CA GLY A 70 7.73 10.34 10.67
C GLY A 70 9.12 10.99 10.59
N PRO A 71 9.67 11.39 11.76
CA PRO A 71 9.00 11.31 13.05
C PRO A 71 7.95 12.40 13.19
N SER A 72 6.84 12.08 13.79
CA SER A 72 5.69 12.98 13.91
C SER A 72 5.20 12.99 15.36
N GLU A 73 4.71 14.15 15.81
CA GLU A 73 4.11 14.28 17.13
C GLU A 73 2.83 13.44 17.28
N PHE A 74 2.27 12.97 16.16
CA PHE A 74 1.09 12.11 16.15
C PHE A 74 1.42 10.63 16.24
N GLY A 75 2.69 10.28 16.45
CA GLY A 75 3.09 8.89 16.66
C GLY A 75 3.63 8.16 15.45
N ILE A 76 3.81 8.83 14.31
CA ILE A 76 4.44 8.20 13.16
C ILE A 76 5.95 8.11 13.42
N PRO A 77 6.53 6.91 13.46
CA PRO A 77 7.96 6.79 13.73
C PRO A 77 8.83 7.25 12.57
N ALA A 78 10.08 7.58 12.88
CA ALA A 78 11.06 7.92 11.85
C ALA A 78 11.16 6.80 10.83
N GLY A 79 11.23 7.16 9.55
CA GLY A 79 11.35 6.18 8.46
C GLY A 79 10.04 5.57 8.01
N TYR A 80 8.91 6.04 8.55
CA TYR A 80 7.59 5.56 8.16
C TYR A 80 6.72 6.71 7.65
N VAL A 81 5.71 6.35 6.90
CA VAL A 81 4.72 7.29 6.37
C VAL A 81 3.33 6.69 6.49
N CYS A 82 2.37 7.52 6.87
CA CYS A 82 0.95 7.14 6.85
C CYS A 82 0.27 7.98 5.78
N MET A 83 -0.44 7.34 4.89
CA MET A 83 -1.11 8.00 3.76
C MET A 83 -2.58 7.69 3.79
N SER A 84 -3.43 8.71 3.67
CA SER A 84 -4.84 8.46 3.37
C SER A 84 -4.97 8.21 1.87
N ILE A 85 -5.85 7.26 1.53
CA ILE A 85 -6.02 6.83 0.14
C ILE A 85 -7.50 6.76 -0.22
N GLU A 86 -7.77 6.95 -1.50
CA GLU A 86 -9.11 6.74 -2.07
C GLU A 86 -8.99 6.01 -3.41
N PRO A 87 -10.03 5.23 -3.78
CA PRO A 87 -10.05 4.52 -5.05
C PRO A 87 -9.93 5.44 -6.25
#